data_f71a3a88b432665d1c047a89c100ff08
#
_entry.id   f71a3a88b432665d1c047a89c100ff08
#
_cell.length_a   1.000
_cell.length_b   1.000
_cell.length_c   1.000
_cell.angle_alpha   90.00
_cell.angle_beta   90.00
_cell.angle_gamma   90.00
#
_symmetry.space_group_name_H-M   'P 1'
#
loop_
_entity.id
_entity.type
_entity.pdbx_description
1 polymer ?
#
loop_
_entity_poly.entity_id
_entity_poly.type
_entity_poly.pdbx_seq_one_letter_code
_entity_poly.pdbx_strand_id
1 'polypeptide(L)'
;EIGSGLVGSEMCIRDRLGALKNLKDLGNTLIVVEHDEDTMLAADYIVDIGPGAGSHGGEVVACGTAQEIMKNPKSITGAYLSGRIKIPVPDERRKPTGFLTIKGARENNLKNIDVNIPLGIMTCITGVSGSGKSSLTNEILYKRLARDLNRARCIPGEHDEILGMEQLDKVIDIDQSPIGRTPRSNPATYTGVFDMIRDLFAATPDAKAKGYKKGRFSFNVKGGRCEACGGDGILKIEMHFLPDVYVPCEVCGGKRYNRETLEVKYKGKSIYDVLNMTVEEALKFFENVPSIHRKIQTLYDVGLSYIRLGQPSTELSGGEAQRIKLATELSKRGTGKTIYILDEPTTGLHFADVHKLIEILRRLSDSGNTVVVIEHNLDVIKTADYIIDMGPEGGDGGGTVIAEGTPEEVAKVKKSYTCLLYTSPS
;
A
#
# COMPACT_ATOMS: atom_id res chain seq x y z
N GLU A 1 -16.49 16.90 -9.93
CA GLU A 1 -16.00 15.77 -9.09
C GLU A 1 -16.46 14.47 -9.73
N ILE A 2 -15.60 13.87 -10.54
CA ILE A 2 -15.79 12.49 -11.00
C ILE A 2 -15.25 11.61 -9.88
N GLY A 3 -16.17 10.94 -9.22
CA GLY A 3 -15.85 10.17 -8.02
C GLY A 3 -14.79 9.10 -8.27
N SER A 4 -13.89 8.94 -7.32
CA SER A 4 -12.76 7.99 -7.24
C SER A 4 -13.17 6.50 -7.17
N GLY A 5 -14.33 6.12 -7.69
CA GLY A 5 -14.91 4.78 -7.58
C GLY A 5 -14.88 3.91 -8.85
N LEU A 6 -14.20 4.33 -9.90
CA LEU A 6 -14.21 3.65 -11.20
C LEU A 6 -12.80 3.31 -11.70
N VAL A 7 -11.98 2.70 -10.87
CA VAL A 7 -10.66 2.23 -11.30
C VAL A 7 -10.64 0.72 -11.18
N GLY A 8 -10.57 0.00 -12.31
CA GLY A 8 -10.28 -1.41 -12.21
C GLY A 8 -10.74 -2.34 -13.32
N SER A 9 -10.53 -2.02 -14.57
CA SER A 9 -10.34 -3.02 -15.63
C SER A 9 -9.82 -2.32 -16.88
N GLU A 10 -9.09 -3.00 -17.76
CA GLU A 10 -8.67 -2.44 -19.05
C GLU A 10 -9.84 -1.96 -19.90
N MET A 11 -11.00 -2.58 -19.79
CA MET A 11 -12.21 -2.08 -20.43
C MET A 11 -12.56 -0.68 -19.90
N CYS A 12 -12.40 -0.44 -18.58
CA CYS A 12 -12.53 0.90 -18.00
C CYS A 12 -11.39 1.84 -18.42
N ILE A 13 -10.16 1.36 -18.62
CA ILE A 13 -9.04 2.17 -19.09
C ILE A 13 -9.30 2.64 -20.53
N ARG A 14 -9.71 1.75 -21.44
CA ARG A 14 -10.06 2.10 -22.83
C ARG A 14 -11.23 3.06 -22.91
N ASP A 15 -12.28 2.85 -22.12
CA ASP A 15 -13.44 3.74 -22.06
C ASP A 15 -13.04 5.10 -21.49
N ARG A 16 -12.19 5.11 -20.43
CA ARG A 16 -11.64 6.33 -19.86
C ARG A 16 -10.76 7.08 -20.86
N LEU A 17 -9.86 6.39 -21.55
CA LEU A 17 -9.04 6.98 -22.62
C LEU A 17 -9.90 7.52 -23.75
N GLY A 18 -10.97 6.82 -24.12
CA GLY A 18 -11.96 7.29 -25.07
C GLY A 18 -12.64 8.59 -24.62
N ALA A 19 -13.09 8.65 -23.38
CA ALA A 19 -13.69 9.86 -22.79
C ALA A 19 -12.70 11.03 -22.73
N LEU A 20 -11.43 10.77 -22.33
CA LEU A 20 -10.38 11.79 -22.31
C LEU A 20 -10.07 12.31 -23.71
N LYS A 21 -9.99 11.43 -24.74
CA LYS A 21 -9.81 11.83 -26.13
C LYS A 21 -10.97 12.69 -26.64
N ASN A 22 -12.20 12.29 -26.32
CA ASN A 22 -13.39 13.10 -26.68
C ASN A 22 -13.35 14.50 -26.06
N LEU A 23 -12.96 14.62 -24.79
CA LEU A 23 -12.79 15.91 -24.11
C LEU A 23 -11.71 16.77 -24.78
N LYS A 24 -10.61 16.17 -25.23
CA LYS A 24 -9.56 16.85 -25.98
C LYS A 24 -10.05 17.32 -27.31
N ASP A 25 -10.79 16.48 -28.05
CA ASP A 25 -11.33 16.79 -29.38
C ASP A 25 -12.35 17.95 -29.35
N LEU A 26 -12.96 18.24 -28.21
CA LEU A 26 -13.76 19.43 -27.95
C LEU A 26 -12.91 20.72 -27.75
N GLY A 27 -11.60 20.67 -27.95
CA GLY A 27 -10.69 21.81 -27.85
C GLY A 27 -10.15 22.10 -26.46
N ASN A 28 -10.30 21.17 -25.52
CA ASN A 28 -9.79 21.32 -24.16
C ASN A 28 -8.32 20.88 -24.03
N THR A 29 -7.57 21.51 -23.13
CA THR A 29 -6.28 21.02 -22.68
C THR A 29 -6.48 20.13 -21.47
N LEU A 30 -5.97 18.90 -21.52
CA LEU A 30 -6.06 17.93 -20.43
C LEU A 30 -4.68 17.70 -19.84
N ILE A 31 -4.58 17.79 -18.50
CA ILE A 31 -3.40 17.40 -17.75
C ILE A 31 -3.82 16.24 -16.84
N VAL A 32 -3.16 15.10 -17.01
CA VAL A 32 -3.45 13.87 -16.24
C VAL A 32 -2.19 13.44 -15.52
N VAL A 33 -2.30 13.15 -14.24
CA VAL A 33 -1.22 12.55 -13.44
C VAL A 33 -1.49 11.06 -13.38
N GLU A 34 -0.66 10.29 -14.04
CA GLU A 34 -0.86 8.85 -14.21
C GLU A 34 0.43 8.04 -14.16
N HIS A 35 0.26 6.76 -13.84
CA HIS A 35 1.34 5.78 -13.78
C HIS A 35 1.07 4.56 -14.67
N ASP A 36 -0.07 4.55 -15.35
CA ASP A 36 -0.49 3.49 -16.24
C ASP A 36 0.20 3.59 -17.60
N GLU A 37 0.70 2.45 -18.10
CA GLU A 37 1.46 2.37 -19.36
C GLU A 37 0.61 2.81 -20.55
N ASP A 38 -0.62 2.28 -20.68
CA ASP A 38 -1.50 2.57 -21.82
C ASP A 38 -1.89 4.05 -21.86
N THR A 39 -2.14 4.65 -20.70
CA THR A 39 -2.45 6.09 -20.60
C THR A 39 -1.25 6.92 -21.01
N MET A 40 -0.04 6.57 -20.60
CA MET A 40 1.19 7.26 -20.98
C MET A 40 1.47 7.12 -22.49
N LEU A 41 1.31 5.92 -23.05
CA LEU A 41 1.51 5.67 -24.48
C LEU A 41 0.47 6.40 -25.35
N ALA A 42 -0.74 6.61 -24.83
CA ALA A 42 -1.81 7.33 -25.52
C ALA A 42 -1.72 8.87 -25.40
N ALA A 43 -0.84 9.38 -24.56
CA ALA A 43 -0.66 10.81 -24.35
C ALA A 43 0.06 11.46 -25.55
N ASP A 44 -0.35 12.68 -25.91
CA ASP A 44 0.34 13.47 -26.95
C ASP A 44 1.71 13.97 -26.47
N TYR A 45 1.82 14.24 -25.16
CA TYR A 45 3.02 14.80 -24.55
C TYR A 45 3.15 14.33 -23.10
N ILE A 46 4.34 13.92 -22.72
CA ILE A 46 4.66 13.44 -21.37
C ILE A 46 5.66 14.38 -20.72
N VAL A 47 5.45 14.71 -19.46
CA VAL A 47 6.42 15.39 -18.61
C VAL A 47 6.81 14.42 -17.50
N ASP A 48 8.03 13.89 -17.58
CA ASP A 48 8.58 12.93 -16.61
C ASP A 48 9.28 13.68 -15.48
N ILE A 49 8.75 13.58 -14.28
CA ILE A 49 9.26 14.26 -13.08
C ILE A 49 9.97 13.24 -12.19
N GLY A 50 11.22 13.56 -11.84
CA GLY A 50 12.07 12.68 -11.04
C GLY A 50 13.35 13.39 -10.59
N PRO A 51 14.50 12.67 -10.54
CA PRO A 51 14.66 11.23 -10.85
C PRO A 51 14.19 10.29 -9.74
N GLY A 52 13.99 10.79 -8.53
CA GLY A 52 13.54 10.02 -7.37
C GLY A 52 12.34 10.66 -6.68
N ALA A 53 12.05 10.22 -5.48
CA ALA A 53 10.97 10.76 -4.65
C ALA A 53 11.52 11.73 -3.57
N GLY A 54 10.68 12.61 -3.06
CA GLY A 54 11.01 13.56 -1.99
C GLY A 54 12.11 14.54 -2.39
N SER A 55 13.16 14.67 -1.59
CA SER A 55 14.30 15.59 -1.83
C SER A 55 15.14 15.24 -3.07
N HIS A 56 15.00 14.03 -3.58
CA HIS A 56 15.68 13.56 -4.81
C HIS A 56 14.79 13.67 -6.05
N GLY A 57 13.62 14.27 -5.92
CA GLY A 57 12.66 14.49 -7.00
C GLY A 57 12.48 15.97 -7.33
N GLY A 58 11.39 16.26 -8.06
CA GLY A 58 10.98 17.63 -8.36
C GLY A 58 11.68 18.25 -9.57
N GLU A 59 12.49 17.49 -10.29
CA GLU A 59 13.14 17.93 -11.54
C GLU A 59 12.43 17.34 -12.75
N VAL A 60 12.36 18.08 -13.84
CA VAL A 60 11.92 17.55 -15.13
C VAL A 60 13.09 16.75 -15.73
N VAL A 61 12.97 15.43 -15.68
CA VAL A 61 14.01 14.50 -16.20
C VAL A 61 13.96 14.41 -17.71
N ALA A 62 12.74 14.38 -18.25
CA ALA A 62 12.47 14.30 -19.67
C ALA A 62 11.10 14.92 -20.00
N CYS A 63 10.96 15.43 -21.20
CA CYS A 63 9.66 15.86 -21.73
C CYS A 63 9.61 15.62 -23.25
N GLY A 64 8.43 15.32 -23.75
CA GLY A 64 8.22 15.02 -25.16
C GLY A 64 7.17 13.94 -25.39
N THR A 65 7.17 13.36 -26.58
CA THR A 65 6.34 12.20 -26.92
C THR A 65 6.82 10.93 -26.16
N ALA A 66 5.95 9.93 -26.07
CA ALA A 66 6.30 8.65 -25.46
C ALA A 66 7.61 8.06 -26.04
N GLN A 67 7.80 8.16 -27.36
CA GLN A 67 9.00 7.69 -28.05
C GLN A 67 10.27 8.45 -27.65
N GLU A 68 10.17 9.75 -27.38
CA GLU A 68 11.30 10.56 -26.91
C GLU A 68 11.66 10.22 -25.47
N ILE A 69 10.64 10.02 -24.61
CA ILE A 69 10.82 9.57 -23.23
C ILE A 69 11.51 8.20 -23.19
N MET A 70 11.05 7.24 -24.01
CA MET A 70 11.65 5.89 -24.12
C MET A 70 13.13 5.92 -24.49
N LYS A 71 13.55 6.88 -25.32
CA LYS A 71 14.96 7.03 -25.76
C LYS A 71 15.86 7.70 -24.73
N ASN A 72 15.27 8.38 -23.74
CA ASN A 72 16.07 9.10 -22.74
C ASN A 72 16.70 8.11 -21.72
N PRO A 73 18.03 8.04 -21.61
CA PRO A 73 18.70 7.12 -20.68
C PRO A 73 18.54 7.49 -19.22
N LYS A 74 18.19 8.74 -18.91
CA LYS A 74 17.98 9.23 -17.54
C LYS A 74 16.55 8.98 -17.03
N SER A 75 15.60 8.74 -17.93
CA SER A 75 14.21 8.50 -17.58
C SER A 75 14.00 7.05 -17.12
N ILE A 76 13.62 6.88 -15.86
CA ILE A 76 13.22 5.57 -15.30
C ILE A 76 11.92 5.14 -15.95
N THR A 77 10.94 6.05 -16.09
CA THR A 77 9.68 5.84 -16.81
C THR A 77 9.96 5.33 -18.24
N GLY A 78 10.84 6.01 -18.97
CA GLY A 78 11.23 5.60 -20.31
C GLY A 78 11.97 4.26 -20.36
N ALA A 79 12.69 3.89 -19.32
CA ALA A 79 13.35 2.59 -19.23
C ALA A 79 12.34 1.44 -19.10
N TYR A 80 11.26 1.62 -18.34
CA TYR A 80 10.16 0.63 -18.25
C TYR A 80 9.34 0.60 -19.54
N LEU A 81 8.86 1.73 -20.04
CA LEU A 81 8.08 1.82 -21.28
C LEU A 81 8.81 1.23 -22.51
N SER A 82 10.13 1.35 -22.58
CA SER A 82 10.94 0.78 -23.66
C SER A 82 11.32 -0.69 -23.45
N GLY A 83 10.97 -1.27 -22.30
CA GLY A 83 11.36 -2.64 -21.94
C GLY A 83 12.85 -2.80 -21.61
N ARG A 84 13.63 -1.72 -21.47
CA ARG A 84 15.04 -1.79 -20.98
C ARG A 84 15.11 -2.28 -19.55
N ILE A 85 14.13 -1.95 -18.74
CA ILE A 85 13.90 -2.51 -17.41
C ILE A 85 12.57 -3.24 -17.46
N LYS A 86 12.54 -4.50 -17.02
CA LYS A 86 11.33 -5.32 -16.93
C LYS A 86 11.23 -5.96 -15.57
N ILE A 87 10.02 -6.13 -15.11
CA ILE A 87 9.75 -6.94 -13.91
C ILE A 87 9.87 -8.41 -14.34
N PRO A 88 10.78 -9.18 -13.72
CA PRO A 88 11.04 -10.54 -14.16
C PRO A 88 9.86 -11.45 -13.82
N VAL A 89 9.37 -12.18 -14.80
CA VAL A 89 8.42 -13.29 -14.60
C VAL A 89 9.20 -14.48 -14.04
N PRO A 90 8.71 -15.16 -12.99
CA PRO A 90 9.38 -16.35 -12.45
C PRO A 90 9.44 -17.49 -13.47
N ASP A 91 10.60 -18.12 -13.58
CA ASP A 91 10.78 -19.31 -14.44
C ASP A 91 9.99 -20.51 -13.89
N GLU A 92 9.90 -20.63 -12.57
CA GLU A 92 9.16 -21.68 -11.89
C GLU A 92 8.14 -21.09 -10.93
N ARG A 93 6.92 -21.67 -10.91
CA ARG A 93 5.85 -21.31 -9.97
C ARG A 93 5.97 -22.14 -8.70
N ARG A 94 5.73 -21.51 -7.55
CA ARG A 94 5.68 -22.23 -6.28
C ARG A 94 4.52 -23.21 -6.26
N LYS A 95 4.73 -24.34 -5.60
CA LYS A 95 3.68 -25.34 -5.40
C LYS A 95 2.93 -25.03 -4.10
N PRO A 96 1.59 -25.14 -4.08
CA PRO A 96 0.81 -24.95 -2.87
C PRO A 96 1.17 -25.99 -1.81
N THR A 97 1.18 -25.57 -0.55
CA THR A 97 1.38 -26.45 0.61
C THR A 97 0.08 -27.06 1.11
N GLY A 98 -1.06 -26.53 0.69
CA GLY A 98 -2.41 -26.92 1.04
C GLY A 98 -3.42 -26.06 0.34
N PHE A 99 -4.68 -26.21 0.70
CA PHE A 99 -5.79 -25.43 0.14
C PHE A 99 -6.74 -24.97 1.25
N LEU A 100 -7.26 -23.77 1.07
CA LEU A 100 -8.40 -23.24 1.79
C LEU A 100 -9.58 -23.27 0.81
N THR A 101 -10.66 -23.98 1.15
CA THR A 101 -11.83 -24.11 0.28
C THR A 101 -13.01 -23.37 0.86
N ILE A 102 -13.49 -22.36 0.14
CA ILE A 102 -14.75 -21.67 0.43
C ILE A 102 -15.87 -22.41 -0.27
N LYS A 103 -16.89 -22.82 0.44
CA LYS A 103 -18.07 -23.52 -0.08
C LYS A 103 -19.30 -22.62 -0.09
N GLY A 104 -20.05 -22.66 -1.18
CA GLY A 104 -21.34 -22.02 -1.29
C GLY A 104 -21.31 -20.51 -1.11
N ALA A 105 -20.28 -19.80 -1.62
CA ALA A 105 -20.15 -18.36 -1.54
C ALA A 105 -21.26 -17.67 -2.34
N ARG A 106 -22.13 -16.88 -1.64
CA ARG A 106 -23.33 -16.26 -2.24
C ARG A 106 -23.59 -14.82 -1.75
N GLU A 107 -22.58 -14.19 -1.15
CA GLU A 107 -22.68 -12.80 -0.71
C GLU A 107 -22.73 -11.86 -1.91
N ASN A 108 -23.61 -10.86 -1.85
CA ASN A 108 -23.86 -9.88 -2.91
C ASN A 108 -24.20 -10.56 -4.25
N ASN A 109 -23.35 -10.39 -5.26
CA ASN A 109 -23.55 -10.94 -6.61
C ASN A 109 -22.95 -12.34 -6.83
N LEU A 110 -22.35 -12.96 -5.81
CA LEU A 110 -21.76 -14.29 -5.94
C LEU A 110 -22.82 -15.36 -6.18
N LYS A 111 -22.57 -16.26 -7.15
CA LYS A 111 -23.53 -17.22 -7.68
C LYS A 111 -23.44 -18.60 -6.99
N ASN A 112 -23.33 -18.63 -5.67
CA ASN A 112 -23.19 -19.88 -4.89
C ASN A 112 -22.02 -20.73 -5.37
N ILE A 113 -20.83 -20.10 -5.40
CA ILE A 113 -19.63 -20.69 -5.95
C ILE A 113 -18.75 -21.36 -4.89
N ASP A 114 -18.05 -22.41 -5.30
CA ASP A 114 -16.95 -23.01 -4.54
C ASP A 114 -15.62 -22.48 -5.06
N VAL A 115 -14.73 -22.07 -4.16
CA VAL A 115 -13.43 -21.49 -4.53
C VAL A 115 -12.30 -22.12 -3.73
N ASN A 116 -11.25 -22.59 -4.41
CA ASN A 116 -10.05 -23.12 -3.78
C ASN A 116 -8.93 -22.09 -3.81
N ILE A 117 -8.48 -21.67 -2.62
CA ILE A 117 -7.35 -20.76 -2.47
C ILE A 117 -6.13 -21.55 -2.04
N PRO A 118 -5.08 -21.64 -2.88
CA PRO A 118 -3.87 -22.37 -2.54
C PRO A 118 -3.07 -21.65 -1.45
N LEU A 119 -2.52 -22.40 -0.51
CA LEU A 119 -1.75 -21.91 0.62
C LEU A 119 -0.25 -21.95 0.38
N GLY A 120 0.50 -21.05 1.04
CA GLY A 120 1.96 -20.97 0.98
C GLY A 120 2.51 -20.34 -0.30
N ILE A 121 1.66 -19.76 -1.14
CA ILE A 121 2.02 -19.14 -2.42
C ILE A 121 1.37 -17.78 -2.59
N MET A 122 1.72 -17.07 -3.66
CA MET A 122 1.10 -15.81 -4.05
C MET A 122 -0.03 -16.06 -5.06
N THR A 123 -1.26 -15.76 -4.66
CA THR A 123 -2.47 -15.87 -5.49
C THR A 123 -3.00 -14.50 -5.85
N CYS A 124 -3.22 -14.23 -7.13
CA CYS A 124 -3.94 -13.05 -7.61
C CYS A 124 -5.41 -13.37 -7.87
N ILE A 125 -6.30 -12.53 -7.35
CA ILE A 125 -7.72 -12.54 -7.69
C ILE A 125 -7.98 -11.41 -8.68
N THR A 126 -8.34 -11.78 -9.90
CA THR A 126 -8.51 -10.89 -11.04
C THR A 126 -9.96 -10.85 -11.50
N GLY A 127 -10.26 -10.02 -12.48
CA GLY A 127 -11.60 -9.89 -13.06
C GLY A 127 -12.08 -8.44 -13.10
N VAL A 128 -13.11 -8.18 -13.90
CA VAL A 128 -13.67 -6.83 -14.09
C VAL A 128 -14.18 -6.20 -12.78
N SER A 129 -14.34 -4.88 -12.77
CA SER A 129 -14.92 -4.18 -11.62
C SER A 129 -16.35 -4.69 -11.36
N GLY A 130 -16.68 -4.91 -10.08
CA GLY A 130 -17.99 -5.47 -9.71
C GLY A 130 -18.18 -6.97 -9.96
N SER A 131 -17.15 -7.72 -10.38
CA SER A 131 -17.26 -9.17 -10.62
C SER A 131 -17.39 -10.02 -9.34
N GLY A 132 -17.31 -9.42 -8.15
CA GLY A 132 -17.47 -10.11 -6.86
C GLY A 132 -16.16 -10.38 -6.11
N LYS A 133 -15.00 -9.87 -6.59
CA LYS A 133 -13.69 -10.03 -5.93
C LYS A 133 -13.72 -9.67 -4.46
N SER A 134 -14.09 -8.43 -4.13
CA SER A 134 -14.14 -7.94 -2.75
C SER A 134 -15.22 -8.64 -1.91
N SER A 135 -16.32 -9.10 -2.52
CA SER A 135 -17.33 -9.93 -1.83
C SER A 135 -16.73 -11.27 -1.40
N LEU A 136 -15.95 -11.90 -2.27
CA LEU A 136 -15.28 -13.16 -1.97
C LEU A 136 -14.16 -12.98 -0.93
N THR A 137 -13.28 -11.98 -1.14
CA THR A 137 -12.08 -11.81 -0.31
C THR A 137 -12.35 -11.08 0.99
N ASN A 138 -13.00 -9.91 0.95
CA ASN A 138 -13.13 -9.05 2.12
C ASN A 138 -14.36 -9.45 2.94
N GLU A 139 -15.51 -9.65 2.29
CA GLU A 139 -16.75 -9.96 3.02
C GLU A 139 -16.80 -11.42 3.53
N ILE A 140 -16.35 -12.39 2.75
CA ILE A 140 -16.39 -13.80 3.15
C ILE A 140 -15.05 -14.22 3.76
N LEU A 141 -13.99 -14.30 2.96
CA LEU A 141 -12.71 -14.89 3.37
C LEU A 141 -12.11 -14.17 4.58
N TYR A 142 -11.85 -12.87 4.44
CA TYR A 142 -11.21 -12.10 5.52
C TYR A 142 -12.05 -12.10 6.80
N LYS A 143 -13.34 -11.75 6.71
CA LYS A 143 -14.20 -11.67 7.90
C LYS A 143 -14.36 -13.02 8.60
N ARG A 144 -14.44 -14.13 7.84
CA ARG A 144 -14.53 -15.46 8.44
C ARG A 144 -13.23 -15.82 9.15
N LEU A 145 -12.08 -15.66 8.49
CA LEU A 145 -10.79 -15.93 9.10
C LEU A 145 -10.48 -14.99 10.28
N ALA A 146 -10.82 -13.70 10.16
CA ALA A 146 -10.64 -12.74 11.24
C ALA A 146 -11.46 -13.10 12.49
N ARG A 147 -12.69 -13.57 12.30
CA ARG A 147 -13.53 -14.03 13.39
C ARG A 147 -12.94 -15.26 14.08
N ASP A 148 -12.55 -16.26 13.32
CA ASP A 148 -12.19 -17.57 13.83
C ASP A 148 -10.72 -17.64 14.30
N LEU A 149 -9.78 -16.99 13.61
CA LEU A 149 -8.35 -16.99 13.96
C LEU A 149 -7.95 -15.79 14.85
N ASN A 150 -8.43 -14.58 14.52
CA ASN A 150 -8.05 -13.35 15.23
C ASN A 150 -9.07 -12.97 16.33
N ARG A 151 -10.16 -13.72 16.50
CA ARG A 151 -11.25 -13.43 17.45
C ARG A 151 -11.89 -12.04 17.24
N ALA A 152 -11.93 -11.57 15.99
CA ALA A 152 -12.54 -10.30 15.64
C ALA A 152 -14.07 -10.37 15.72
N ARG A 153 -14.69 -9.27 16.13
CA ARG A 153 -16.16 -9.14 16.16
C ARG A 153 -16.65 -8.65 14.78
N CYS A 154 -16.74 -9.54 13.83
CA CYS A 154 -17.26 -9.27 12.49
C CYS A 154 -18.19 -10.40 12.05
N ILE A 155 -19.13 -10.07 11.17
CA ILE A 155 -20.08 -11.02 10.59
C ILE A 155 -19.59 -11.31 9.18
N PRO A 156 -19.20 -12.56 8.86
CA PRO A 156 -18.84 -12.95 7.50
C PRO A 156 -20.05 -12.90 6.57
N GLY A 157 -19.80 -12.63 5.31
CA GLY A 157 -20.80 -12.71 4.25
C GLY A 157 -21.37 -14.13 4.07
N GLU A 158 -22.43 -14.25 3.30
CA GLU A 158 -23.16 -15.52 3.12
C GLU A 158 -22.34 -16.57 2.40
N HIS A 159 -22.12 -17.71 3.06
CA HIS A 159 -21.43 -18.90 2.56
C HIS A 159 -21.80 -20.10 3.42
N ASP A 160 -21.52 -21.32 2.95
CA ASP A 160 -21.81 -22.53 3.75
C ASP A 160 -20.71 -22.75 4.78
N GLU A 161 -19.47 -23.00 4.33
CA GLU A 161 -18.31 -23.24 5.21
C GLU A 161 -16.99 -22.87 4.54
N ILE A 162 -15.92 -22.77 5.34
CA ILE A 162 -14.53 -22.67 4.85
C ILE A 162 -13.73 -23.82 5.46
N LEU A 163 -13.20 -24.68 4.59
CA LEU A 163 -12.38 -25.82 4.97
C LEU A 163 -10.90 -25.48 4.91
N GLY A 164 -10.07 -26.13 5.73
CA GLY A 164 -8.60 -25.97 5.73
C GLY A 164 -8.08 -24.83 6.59
N MET A 165 -8.93 -24.17 7.38
CA MET A 165 -8.54 -23.05 8.25
C MET A 165 -7.52 -23.44 9.33
N GLU A 166 -7.48 -24.72 9.72
CA GLU A 166 -6.55 -25.27 10.70
C GLU A 166 -5.08 -25.20 10.25
N GLN A 167 -4.85 -24.98 8.97
CA GLN A 167 -3.51 -24.79 8.39
C GLN A 167 -2.97 -23.38 8.62
N LEU A 168 -3.82 -22.46 9.04
CA LEU A 168 -3.50 -21.05 9.26
C LEU A 168 -3.57 -20.69 10.75
N ASP A 169 -2.72 -19.76 11.17
CA ASP A 169 -2.71 -19.23 12.54
C ASP A 169 -3.23 -17.78 12.62
N LYS A 170 -3.20 -17.04 11.52
CA LYS A 170 -3.55 -15.63 11.52
C LYS A 170 -3.94 -15.15 10.11
N VAL A 171 -4.86 -14.19 10.05
CA VAL A 171 -5.16 -13.39 8.86
C VAL A 171 -4.80 -11.93 9.09
N ILE A 172 -4.24 -11.30 8.07
CA ILE A 172 -3.87 -9.88 8.05
C ILE A 172 -4.44 -9.26 6.79
N ASP A 173 -5.25 -8.23 6.99
CA ASP A 173 -5.78 -7.40 5.92
C ASP A 173 -4.91 -6.14 5.77
N ILE A 174 -4.49 -5.87 4.54
CA ILE A 174 -3.66 -4.71 4.18
C ILE A 174 -4.43 -3.90 3.14
N ASP A 175 -5.38 -3.13 3.63
CA ASP A 175 -6.22 -2.23 2.86
C ASP A 175 -5.67 -0.80 2.81
N GLN A 176 -6.30 0.06 2.00
CA GLN A 176 -5.93 1.47 1.83
C GLN A 176 -6.51 2.39 2.94
N SER A 177 -7.16 1.84 3.97
CA SER A 177 -7.69 2.64 5.06
C SER A 177 -6.55 3.34 5.85
N PRO A 178 -6.79 4.54 6.38
CA PRO A 178 -5.77 5.28 7.12
C PRO A 178 -5.21 4.49 8.30
N ILE A 179 -3.92 4.64 8.60
CA ILE A 179 -3.25 4.02 9.77
C ILE A 179 -3.70 4.60 11.11
N GLY A 180 -4.61 5.54 11.08
CA GLY A 180 -5.25 6.16 12.24
C GLY A 180 -6.08 7.37 11.82
N ARG A 181 -6.96 7.79 12.73
CA ARG A 181 -7.94 8.86 12.45
C ARG A 181 -7.57 10.22 13.06
N THR A 182 -6.42 10.32 13.70
CA THR A 182 -6.00 11.53 14.42
C THR A 182 -4.63 12.00 13.92
N PRO A 183 -4.32 13.29 14.04
CA PRO A 183 -3.00 13.85 13.71
C PRO A 183 -1.83 13.23 14.51
N ARG A 184 -2.13 12.51 15.60
CA ARG A 184 -1.14 11.81 16.44
C ARG A 184 -0.70 10.47 15.84
N SER A 185 -1.54 9.87 15.01
CA SER A 185 -1.16 8.68 14.28
C SER A 185 -0.18 9.05 13.18
N ASN A 186 0.94 8.36 13.13
CA ASN A 186 2.00 8.60 12.15
C ASN A 186 2.81 7.30 11.89
N PRO A 187 3.66 7.26 10.87
CA PRO A 187 4.46 6.08 10.54
C PRO A 187 5.27 5.53 11.72
N ALA A 188 5.89 6.42 12.52
CA ALA A 188 6.72 6.00 13.65
C ALA A 188 5.91 5.35 14.78
N THR A 189 4.69 5.85 15.05
CA THR A 189 3.81 5.25 16.08
C THR A 189 3.22 3.94 15.61
N TYR A 190 2.79 3.86 14.35
CA TYR A 190 2.15 2.67 13.81
C TYR A 190 3.11 1.48 13.71
N THR A 191 4.35 1.69 13.26
CA THR A 191 5.39 0.65 13.19
C THR A 191 5.96 0.29 14.57
N GLY A 192 5.64 1.07 15.60
CA GLY A 192 6.19 0.93 16.95
C GLY A 192 7.66 1.33 17.07
N VAL A 193 8.25 1.96 16.05
CA VAL A 193 9.65 2.47 16.13
C VAL A 193 9.74 3.65 17.09
N PHE A 194 8.66 4.42 17.23
CA PHE A 194 8.63 5.56 18.14
C PHE A 194 8.84 5.17 19.61
N ASP A 195 8.37 4.00 20.00
CA ASP A 195 8.59 3.49 21.36
C ASP A 195 10.06 3.27 21.66
N MET A 196 10.81 2.73 20.69
CA MET A 196 12.25 2.52 20.81
C MET A 196 13.02 3.85 20.79
N ILE A 197 12.57 4.81 19.97
CA ILE A 197 13.15 6.17 19.94
C ILE A 197 12.96 6.85 21.29
N ARG A 198 11.78 6.77 21.92
CA ARG A 198 11.52 7.33 23.25
C ARG A 198 12.40 6.69 24.33
N ASP A 199 12.61 5.39 24.27
CA ASP A 199 13.53 4.70 25.18
C ASP A 199 14.98 5.19 25.01
N LEU A 200 15.41 5.39 23.76
CA LEU A 200 16.73 5.94 23.45
C LEU A 200 16.92 7.36 24.01
N PHE A 201 15.93 8.24 23.85
CA PHE A 201 15.98 9.59 24.38
C PHE A 201 15.99 9.59 25.92
N ALA A 202 15.21 8.74 26.57
CA ALA A 202 15.22 8.58 28.03
C ALA A 202 16.56 8.05 28.57
N ALA A 203 17.32 7.34 27.75
CA ALA A 203 18.65 6.82 28.12
C ALA A 203 19.77 7.85 27.97
N THR A 204 19.52 9.02 27.37
CA THR A 204 20.54 10.08 27.21
C THR A 204 20.99 10.65 28.56
N PRO A 205 22.25 11.13 28.68
CA PRO A 205 22.75 11.77 29.92
C PRO A 205 21.87 12.94 30.39
N ASP A 206 21.46 13.81 29.48
CA ASP A 206 20.62 14.97 29.77
C ASP A 206 19.25 14.57 30.33
N ALA A 207 18.61 13.55 29.75
CA ALA A 207 17.32 13.06 30.25
C ALA A 207 17.47 12.44 31.65
N LYS A 208 18.53 11.66 31.88
CA LYS A 208 18.82 11.06 33.20
C LYS A 208 19.10 12.13 34.25
N ALA A 209 19.91 13.16 33.93
CA ALA A 209 20.20 14.26 34.84
C ALA A 209 18.94 15.04 35.24
N LYS A 210 17.97 15.17 34.33
CA LYS A 210 16.67 15.83 34.59
C LYS A 210 15.61 14.86 35.14
N GLY A 211 15.92 13.58 35.34
CA GLY A 211 14.97 12.56 35.82
C GLY A 211 13.85 12.22 34.82
N TYR A 212 14.06 12.47 33.54
CA TYR A 212 13.06 12.26 32.50
C TYR A 212 12.97 10.77 32.11
N LYS A 213 11.77 10.22 32.19
CA LYS A 213 11.44 8.86 31.78
C LYS A 213 10.85 8.85 30.37
N LYS A 214 10.69 7.67 29.77
CA LYS A 214 10.08 7.43 28.44
C LYS A 214 8.80 8.22 28.19
N GLY A 215 7.93 8.36 29.21
CA GLY A 215 6.67 9.12 29.11
C GLY A 215 6.86 10.61 28.78
N ARG A 216 7.99 11.21 29.17
CA ARG A 216 8.32 12.61 28.88
C ARG A 216 8.42 12.88 27.38
N PHE A 217 8.89 11.89 26.62
CA PHE A 217 9.07 11.97 25.16
C PHE A 217 7.85 11.50 24.37
N SER A 218 6.69 11.32 25.03
CA SER A 218 5.42 11.02 24.39
C SER A 218 4.59 12.28 24.20
N PHE A 219 4.13 12.54 22.98
CA PHE A 219 3.16 13.61 22.72
C PHE A 219 1.72 13.25 23.16
N ASN A 220 1.48 12.01 23.58
CA ASN A 220 0.17 11.57 24.08
C ASN A 220 0.03 11.72 25.60
N VAL A 221 1.14 11.86 26.34
CA VAL A 221 1.16 11.89 27.80
C VAL A 221 1.48 13.30 28.29
N LYS A 222 0.78 13.76 29.35
CA LYS A 222 1.06 15.03 30.01
C LYS A 222 2.50 15.08 30.55
N GLY A 223 3.03 16.30 30.63
CA GLY A 223 4.35 16.60 31.23
C GLY A 223 5.43 16.90 30.18
N GLY A 224 5.48 16.22 29.04
CA GLY A 224 6.46 16.50 27.97
C GLY A 224 5.87 17.12 26.72
N ARG A 225 4.58 16.96 26.50
CA ARG A 225 3.87 17.52 25.36
C ARG A 225 3.53 19.00 25.56
N CYS A 226 3.25 19.69 24.46
CA CYS A 226 2.62 21.00 24.51
C CYS A 226 1.18 20.87 25.03
N GLU A 227 0.84 21.50 26.12
CA GLU A 227 -0.51 21.39 26.70
C GLU A 227 -1.53 22.27 25.94
N ALA A 228 -1.12 23.30 25.22
CA ALA A 228 -2.01 24.13 24.41
C ALA A 228 -2.67 23.36 23.26
N CYS A 229 -1.90 22.53 22.55
CA CYS A 229 -2.43 21.68 21.48
C CYS A 229 -2.60 20.20 21.92
N GLY A 230 -2.38 19.88 23.20
CA GLY A 230 -2.47 18.52 23.69
C GLY A 230 -1.49 17.53 23.04
N GLY A 231 -0.45 18.01 22.32
CA GLY A 231 0.53 17.21 21.60
C GLY A 231 0.21 16.99 20.11
N ASP A 232 -0.85 17.59 19.59
CA ASP A 232 -1.22 17.47 18.16
C ASP A 232 -0.30 18.28 17.24
N GLY A 233 0.30 19.36 17.77
CA GLY A 233 1.11 20.31 17.00
C GLY A 233 0.26 21.29 16.20
N ILE A 234 -1.01 21.02 16.04
CA ILE A 234 -1.99 21.82 15.31
C ILE A 234 -3.21 22.08 16.19
N LEU A 235 -3.94 23.14 15.90
CA LEU A 235 -5.23 23.46 16.49
C LEU A 235 -6.29 23.30 15.41
N LYS A 236 -7.37 22.61 15.75
CA LYS A 236 -8.55 22.46 14.90
C LYS A 236 -9.49 23.65 15.18
N ILE A 237 -9.78 24.41 14.15
CA ILE A 237 -10.79 25.47 14.20
C ILE A 237 -12.04 24.92 13.54
N GLU A 238 -13.06 24.62 14.34
CA GLU A 238 -14.34 24.11 13.85
C GLU A 238 -15.14 25.25 13.22
N MET A 239 -15.53 25.04 11.96
CA MET A 239 -16.35 25.98 11.20
C MET A 239 -17.71 25.33 10.92
N HIS A 240 -18.79 25.88 11.49
CA HIS A 240 -20.14 25.29 11.42
C HIS A 240 -20.67 25.01 10.01
N PHE A 241 -20.23 25.76 8.99
CA PHE A 241 -20.73 25.65 7.61
C PHE A 241 -19.64 25.42 6.57
N LEU A 242 -18.37 25.33 6.98
CA LEU A 242 -17.20 25.12 6.13
C LEU A 242 -16.38 23.95 6.69
N PRO A 243 -15.52 23.32 5.86
CA PRO A 243 -14.58 22.32 6.37
C PRO A 243 -13.72 22.87 7.49
N ASP A 244 -13.44 22.05 8.50
CA ASP A 244 -12.57 22.40 9.61
C ASP A 244 -11.20 22.86 9.12
N VAL A 245 -10.65 23.93 9.72
CA VAL A 245 -9.33 24.45 9.38
C VAL A 245 -8.33 24.02 10.45
N TYR A 246 -7.20 23.51 10.01
CA TYR A 246 -6.09 23.12 10.89
C TYR A 246 -4.95 24.13 10.78
N VAL A 247 -4.59 24.76 11.91
CA VAL A 247 -3.51 25.74 11.97
C VAL A 247 -2.40 25.25 12.91
N PRO A 248 -1.12 25.54 12.63
CA PRO A 248 -0.03 25.23 13.55
C PRO A 248 -0.27 25.86 14.93
N CYS A 249 0.01 25.12 15.99
CA CYS A 249 -0.09 25.63 17.35
C CYS A 249 0.96 26.73 17.58
N GLU A 250 0.52 27.93 17.90
CA GLU A 250 1.39 29.12 18.13
C GLU A 250 2.36 28.90 19.30
N VAL A 251 1.91 28.21 20.37
CA VAL A 251 2.71 28.00 21.59
C VAL A 251 3.93 27.09 21.31
N CYS A 252 3.76 26.01 20.56
CA CYS A 252 4.86 25.11 20.26
C CYS A 252 5.42 25.24 18.83
N GLY A 253 4.84 26.10 18.00
CA GLY A 253 5.23 26.26 16.60
C GLY A 253 5.14 24.95 15.81
N GLY A 254 4.12 24.15 16.04
CA GLY A 254 3.93 22.84 15.40
C GLY A 254 4.77 21.69 16.00
N LYS A 255 5.61 21.95 16.99
CA LYS A 255 6.61 20.99 17.50
C LYS A 255 6.08 19.91 18.43
N ARG A 256 4.81 19.95 18.83
CA ARG A 256 4.12 18.96 19.68
C ARG A 256 4.59 18.88 21.15
N TYR A 257 5.78 19.35 21.49
CA TYR A 257 6.42 19.25 22.79
C TYR A 257 6.63 20.60 23.43
N ASN A 258 6.79 20.59 24.75
CA ASN A 258 7.23 21.78 25.48
C ASN A 258 8.75 22.00 25.28
N ARG A 259 9.21 23.22 25.57
CA ARG A 259 10.59 23.65 25.39
C ARG A 259 11.59 22.76 26.12
N GLU A 260 11.30 22.40 27.37
CA GLU A 260 12.21 21.62 28.22
C GLU A 260 12.46 20.19 27.65
N THR A 261 11.44 19.56 27.05
CA THR A 261 11.59 18.27 26.39
C THR A 261 12.44 18.37 25.12
N LEU A 262 12.31 19.50 24.39
CA LEU A 262 13.08 19.73 23.16
C LEU A 262 14.57 20.08 23.42
N GLU A 263 14.93 20.46 24.66
CA GLU A 263 16.32 20.67 25.06
C GLU A 263 17.12 19.37 25.12
N VAL A 264 16.46 18.23 25.40
CA VAL A 264 17.12 16.94 25.38
C VAL A 264 17.45 16.52 23.93
N LYS A 265 18.70 16.22 23.69
CA LYS A 265 19.19 15.88 22.34
C LYS A 265 19.91 14.53 22.31
N TYR A 266 19.71 13.83 21.21
CA TYR A 266 20.48 12.66 20.83
C TYR A 266 21.21 12.94 19.51
N LYS A 267 22.54 12.80 19.46
CA LYS A 267 23.37 13.21 18.31
C LYS A 267 23.05 14.63 17.80
N GLY A 268 22.79 15.59 18.71
CA GLY A 268 22.46 16.99 18.38
C GLY A 268 21.02 17.24 17.91
N LYS A 269 20.17 16.23 17.80
CA LYS A 269 18.76 16.34 17.35
C LYS A 269 17.80 16.14 18.51
N SER A 270 16.75 16.97 18.59
CA SER A 270 15.64 16.80 19.52
C SER A 270 14.69 15.70 19.05
N ILE A 271 13.78 15.25 19.91
CA ILE A 271 12.74 14.28 19.54
C ILE A 271 11.85 14.76 18.38
N TYR A 272 11.60 16.06 18.31
CA TYR A 272 10.86 16.67 17.20
C TYR A 272 11.66 16.62 15.89
N ASP A 273 12.95 16.92 15.93
CA ASP A 273 13.81 16.87 14.74
C ASP A 273 13.83 15.45 14.17
N VAL A 274 13.88 14.44 15.06
CA VAL A 274 13.84 13.01 14.65
C VAL A 274 12.50 12.64 14.02
N LEU A 275 11.37 13.10 14.57
CA LEU A 275 10.07 12.86 13.96
C LEU A 275 9.92 13.55 12.60
N ASN A 276 10.64 14.65 12.39
CA ASN A 276 10.62 15.40 11.13
C ASN A 276 11.59 14.87 10.07
N MET A 277 12.48 13.94 10.44
CA MET A 277 13.34 13.25 9.49
C MET A 277 12.50 12.43 8.50
N THR A 278 12.92 12.41 7.25
CA THR A 278 12.47 11.41 6.28
C THR A 278 12.94 10.02 6.72
N VAL A 279 12.29 8.98 6.21
CA VAL A 279 12.72 7.59 6.46
C VAL A 279 14.18 7.39 6.04
N GLU A 280 14.62 7.98 4.92
CA GLU A 280 15.99 7.90 4.44
C GLU A 280 16.97 8.58 5.40
N GLU A 281 16.69 9.80 5.85
CA GLU A 281 17.51 10.52 6.82
C GLU A 281 17.60 9.77 8.15
N ALA A 282 16.46 9.24 8.61
CA ALA A 282 16.38 8.49 9.84
C ALA A 282 17.17 7.17 9.77
N LEU A 283 17.18 6.52 8.61
CA LEU A 283 17.95 5.29 8.38
C LEU A 283 19.46 5.55 8.59
N LYS A 284 19.98 6.62 8.01
CA LYS A 284 21.38 7.06 8.19
C LYS A 284 21.66 7.48 9.64
N PHE A 285 20.73 8.22 10.27
CA PHE A 285 20.86 8.72 11.63
C PHE A 285 20.95 7.58 12.67
N PHE A 286 20.16 6.52 12.49
CA PHE A 286 20.08 5.37 13.39
C PHE A 286 20.90 4.15 12.94
N GLU A 287 21.87 4.29 12.04
CA GLU A 287 22.71 3.19 11.55
C GLU A 287 23.35 2.35 12.64
N ASN A 288 23.76 3.00 13.76
CA ASN A 288 24.40 2.36 14.90
C ASN A 288 23.40 1.90 16.00
N VAL A 289 22.08 1.88 15.71
CA VAL A 289 21.03 1.40 16.60
C VAL A 289 20.22 0.30 15.92
N PRO A 290 20.71 -0.96 15.93
CA PRO A 290 20.18 -2.04 15.07
C PRO A 290 18.67 -2.29 15.19
N SER A 291 18.12 -2.13 16.40
CA SER A 291 16.69 -2.35 16.64
C SER A 291 15.80 -1.30 15.96
N ILE A 292 16.21 -0.04 15.98
CA ILE A 292 15.52 1.08 15.33
C ILE A 292 15.78 0.99 13.82
N HIS A 293 17.04 0.85 13.40
CA HIS A 293 17.47 0.76 12.02
C HIS A 293 16.66 -0.28 11.24
N ARG A 294 16.54 -1.50 11.78
CA ARG A 294 15.79 -2.60 11.13
C ARG A 294 14.32 -2.24 10.86
N LYS A 295 13.63 -1.55 11.77
CA LYS A 295 12.24 -1.13 11.56
C LYS A 295 12.10 0.00 10.54
N ILE A 296 13.06 0.94 10.52
CA ILE A 296 13.08 2.00 9.52
C ILE A 296 13.43 1.43 8.15
N GLN A 297 14.33 0.42 8.09
CA GLN A 297 14.67 -0.27 6.85
C GLN A 297 13.44 -0.89 6.17
N THR A 298 12.50 -1.48 6.93
CA THR A 298 11.27 -2.01 6.32
C THR A 298 10.40 -0.93 5.68
N LEU A 299 10.37 0.30 6.24
CA LEU A 299 9.69 1.43 5.60
C LEU A 299 10.41 1.88 4.31
N TYR A 300 11.73 1.86 4.32
CA TYR A 300 12.54 2.18 3.15
C TYR A 300 12.34 1.14 2.04
N ASP A 301 12.34 -0.14 2.38
CA ASP A 301 12.20 -1.26 1.44
C ASP A 301 10.86 -1.22 0.70
N VAL A 302 9.77 -0.78 1.36
CA VAL A 302 8.45 -0.62 0.72
C VAL A 302 8.32 0.66 -0.13
N GLY A 303 9.45 1.37 -0.40
CA GLY A 303 9.45 2.57 -1.24
C GLY A 303 8.98 3.85 -0.55
N LEU A 304 9.00 3.91 0.79
CA LEU A 304 8.58 5.07 1.57
C LEU A 304 9.77 5.90 2.10
N SER A 305 10.86 5.99 1.34
CA SER A 305 12.08 6.73 1.73
C SER A 305 11.83 8.21 2.02
N TYR A 306 10.86 8.81 1.34
CA TYR A 306 10.57 10.24 1.32
C TYR A 306 9.61 10.71 2.41
N ILE A 307 8.78 9.84 3.00
CA ILE A 307 7.84 10.23 4.05
C ILE A 307 8.57 10.56 5.35
N ARG A 308 8.01 11.46 6.16
CA ARG A 308 8.57 11.77 7.48
C ARG A 308 8.06 10.77 8.52
N LEU A 309 8.91 10.41 9.49
CA LEU A 309 8.55 9.49 10.56
C LEU A 309 7.33 9.97 11.36
N GLY A 310 7.21 11.27 11.60
CA GLY A 310 6.11 11.90 12.34
C GLY A 310 5.01 12.49 11.47
N GLN A 311 4.97 12.20 10.16
CA GLN A 311 3.94 12.70 9.25
C GLN A 311 2.55 12.25 9.70
N PRO A 312 1.58 13.17 9.87
CA PRO A 312 0.23 12.82 10.30
C PRO A 312 -0.43 11.82 9.33
N SER A 313 -1.17 10.86 9.87
CA SER A 313 -1.90 9.89 9.04
C SER A 313 -2.93 10.51 8.10
N THR A 314 -3.42 11.71 8.44
CA THR A 314 -4.36 12.48 7.61
C THR A 314 -3.74 13.11 6.37
N GLU A 315 -2.41 13.17 6.30
CA GLU A 315 -1.64 13.68 5.15
C GLU A 315 -1.11 12.55 4.26
N LEU A 316 -1.32 11.30 4.65
CA LEU A 316 -0.88 10.13 3.89
C LEU A 316 -1.94 9.73 2.86
N SER A 317 -1.51 9.39 1.67
CA SER A 317 -2.36 8.73 0.68
C SER A 317 -2.75 7.31 1.12
N GLY A 318 -3.82 6.76 0.54
CA GLY A 318 -4.25 5.38 0.82
C GLY A 318 -3.13 4.36 0.54
N GLY A 319 -2.40 4.51 -0.58
CA GLY A 319 -1.28 3.64 -0.92
C GLY A 319 -0.10 3.77 0.05
N GLU A 320 0.21 4.97 0.58
CA GLU A 320 1.24 5.14 1.61
C GLU A 320 0.82 4.47 2.92
N ALA A 321 -0.44 4.62 3.34
CA ALA A 321 -0.99 3.98 4.52
C ALA A 321 -0.91 2.44 4.39
N GLN A 322 -1.26 1.89 3.25
CA GLN A 322 -1.17 0.47 2.95
C GLN A 322 0.27 -0.04 3.03
N ARG A 323 1.23 0.68 2.44
CA ARG A 323 2.67 0.31 2.50
C ARG A 323 3.23 0.39 3.92
N ILE A 324 2.77 1.33 4.76
CA ILE A 324 3.16 1.38 6.18
C ILE A 324 2.64 0.15 6.94
N LYS A 325 1.41 -0.30 6.65
CA LYS A 325 0.85 -1.54 7.20
C LYS A 325 1.71 -2.73 6.79
N LEU A 326 2.03 -2.84 5.51
CA LEU A 326 2.90 -3.90 4.96
C LEU A 326 4.29 -3.89 5.63
N ALA A 327 4.96 -2.74 5.73
CA ALA A 327 6.25 -2.59 6.41
C ALA A 327 6.20 -3.05 7.86
N THR A 328 5.09 -2.75 8.55
CA THR A 328 4.88 -3.17 9.94
C THR A 328 4.83 -4.69 10.07
N GLU A 329 4.12 -5.35 9.17
CA GLU A 329 4.04 -6.82 9.18
C GLU A 329 5.37 -7.47 8.81
N LEU A 330 6.09 -6.94 7.82
CA LEU A 330 7.44 -7.39 7.46
C LEU A 330 8.46 -7.28 8.61
N SER A 331 8.27 -6.31 9.50
CA SER A 331 9.15 -6.14 10.66
C SER A 331 8.96 -7.21 11.75
N LYS A 332 7.88 -7.98 11.70
CA LYS A 332 7.54 -9.05 12.65
C LYS A 332 8.16 -10.37 12.19
N ARG A 333 8.41 -11.27 13.15
CA ARG A 333 8.75 -12.65 12.80
C ARG A 333 7.49 -13.38 12.37
N GLY A 334 7.46 -13.87 11.15
CA GLY A 334 6.37 -14.69 10.63
C GLY A 334 6.46 -16.13 11.15
N THR A 335 5.32 -16.79 11.25
CA THR A 335 5.21 -18.23 11.59
C THR A 335 5.24 -19.10 10.34
N GLY A 336 5.11 -18.52 9.15
CA GLY A 336 4.95 -19.24 7.89
C GLY A 336 3.52 -19.79 7.67
N LYS A 337 2.57 -19.44 8.55
CA LYS A 337 1.17 -19.86 8.47
C LYS A 337 0.19 -18.68 8.48
N THR A 338 0.67 -17.51 8.12
CA THR A 338 -0.15 -16.29 8.05
C THR A 338 -0.67 -16.11 6.63
N ILE A 339 -1.96 -15.77 6.50
CA ILE A 339 -2.53 -15.33 5.23
C ILE A 339 -2.61 -13.80 5.22
N TYR A 340 -2.03 -13.18 4.19
CA TYR A 340 -2.07 -11.76 3.91
C TYR A 340 -3.07 -11.52 2.78
N ILE A 341 -4.01 -10.62 2.98
CA ILE A 341 -4.96 -10.18 1.97
C ILE A 341 -4.66 -8.73 1.65
N LEU A 342 -4.42 -8.44 0.37
CA LEU A 342 -4.11 -7.10 -0.12
C LEU A 342 -5.13 -6.71 -1.19
N ASP A 343 -5.69 -5.51 -1.07
CA ASP A 343 -6.65 -4.96 -2.02
C ASP A 343 -5.98 -3.84 -2.83
N GLU A 344 -5.79 -4.08 -4.14
CA GLU A 344 -5.20 -3.19 -5.13
C GLU A 344 -3.92 -2.45 -4.65
N PRO A 345 -2.89 -3.18 -4.19
CA PRO A 345 -1.71 -2.55 -3.58
C PRO A 345 -0.84 -1.75 -4.55
N THR A 346 -1.06 -1.84 -5.86
CA THR A 346 -0.32 -1.06 -6.87
C THR A 346 -0.96 0.25 -7.25
N THR A 347 -2.16 0.55 -6.73
CA THR A 347 -2.88 1.79 -7.08
C THR A 347 -2.02 3.04 -6.83
N GLY A 348 -1.82 3.84 -7.87
CA GLY A 348 -1.05 5.09 -7.81
C GLY A 348 0.47 4.88 -7.62
N LEU A 349 1.00 3.70 -7.93
CA LEU A 349 2.43 3.40 -7.87
C LEU A 349 3.09 3.52 -9.25
N HIS A 350 4.25 4.14 -9.27
CA HIS A 350 5.16 4.09 -10.42
C HIS A 350 5.73 2.67 -10.59
N PHE A 351 6.09 2.27 -11.83
CA PHE A 351 6.66 0.94 -12.17
C PHE A 351 7.79 0.50 -11.25
N ALA A 352 8.71 1.39 -10.90
CA ALA A 352 9.82 1.09 -10.01
C ALA A 352 9.36 0.70 -8.59
N ASP A 353 8.27 1.28 -8.11
CA ASP A 353 7.70 0.97 -6.79
C ASP A 353 6.85 -0.32 -6.86
N VAL A 354 6.17 -0.56 -7.99
CA VAL A 354 5.49 -1.85 -8.26
C VAL A 354 6.51 -2.99 -8.24
N HIS A 355 7.68 -2.79 -8.87
CA HIS A 355 8.75 -3.80 -8.88
C HIS A 355 9.21 -4.15 -7.45
N LYS A 356 9.49 -3.14 -6.61
CA LYS A 356 9.84 -3.36 -5.20
C LYS A 356 8.73 -4.05 -4.42
N LEU A 357 7.48 -3.66 -4.65
CA LEU A 357 6.32 -4.28 -3.99
C LEU A 357 6.23 -5.77 -4.33
N ILE A 358 6.39 -6.15 -5.60
CA ILE A 358 6.40 -7.54 -6.05
C ILE A 358 7.50 -8.35 -5.34
N GLU A 359 8.72 -7.80 -5.25
CA GLU A 359 9.82 -8.46 -4.51
C GLU A 359 9.44 -8.73 -3.05
N ILE A 360 8.76 -7.77 -2.42
CA ILE A 360 8.30 -7.90 -1.03
C ILE A 360 7.23 -8.98 -0.89
N LEU A 361 6.22 -8.98 -1.76
CA LEU A 361 5.16 -9.99 -1.74
C LEU A 361 5.73 -11.40 -1.96
N ARG A 362 6.70 -11.53 -2.85
CA ARG A 362 7.43 -12.79 -3.06
C ARG A 362 8.20 -13.23 -1.82
N ARG A 363 8.91 -12.33 -1.15
CA ARG A 363 9.61 -12.63 0.12
C ARG A 363 8.67 -13.10 1.22
N LEU A 364 7.44 -12.58 1.29
CA LEU A 364 6.41 -13.07 2.22
C LEU A 364 6.03 -14.52 1.91
N SER A 365 5.80 -14.84 0.62
CA SER A 365 5.49 -16.22 0.19
C SER A 365 6.68 -17.15 0.37
N ASP A 366 7.92 -16.71 0.10
CA ASP A 366 9.15 -17.49 0.32
C ASP A 366 9.35 -17.86 1.80
N SER A 367 8.76 -17.08 2.71
CA SER A 367 8.74 -17.37 4.14
C SER A 367 7.62 -18.34 4.56
N GLY A 368 6.93 -18.98 3.61
CA GLY A 368 5.87 -19.96 3.82
C GLY A 368 4.47 -19.37 4.01
N ASN A 369 4.33 -18.05 3.98
CA ASN A 369 3.02 -17.40 4.14
C ASN A 369 2.20 -17.47 2.87
N THR A 370 0.88 -17.37 3.02
CA THR A 370 -0.05 -17.22 1.90
C THR A 370 -0.28 -15.75 1.61
N VAL A 371 -0.18 -15.34 0.35
CA VAL A 371 -0.42 -13.98 -0.09
C VAL A 371 -1.55 -13.97 -1.11
N VAL A 372 -2.66 -13.33 -0.79
CA VAL A 372 -3.82 -13.15 -1.68
C VAL A 372 -3.91 -11.69 -2.05
N VAL A 373 -3.85 -11.39 -3.33
CA VAL A 373 -3.84 -10.03 -3.84
C VAL A 373 -4.99 -9.84 -4.82
N ILE A 374 -5.87 -8.88 -4.58
CA ILE A 374 -6.80 -8.40 -5.60
C ILE A 374 -6.02 -7.41 -6.45
N GLU A 375 -5.89 -7.69 -7.74
CA GLU A 375 -5.08 -6.83 -8.62
C GLU A 375 -5.57 -6.81 -10.06
N HIS A 376 -5.25 -5.70 -10.72
CA HIS A 376 -5.47 -5.46 -12.14
C HIS A 376 -4.16 -5.19 -12.89
N ASN A 377 -3.08 -4.91 -12.15
CA ASN A 377 -1.78 -4.63 -12.73
C ASN A 377 -1.17 -5.92 -13.30
N LEU A 378 -0.90 -5.91 -14.61
CA LEU A 378 -0.40 -7.09 -15.33
C LEU A 378 0.96 -7.56 -14.82
N ASP A 379 1.81 -6.66 -14.34
CA ASP A 379 3.12 -7.04 -13.82
C ASP A 379 3.00 -7.86 -12.53
N VAL A 380 2.03 -7.52 -11.66
CA VAL A 380 1.73 -8.35 -10.48
C VAL A 380 1.10 -9.68 -10.90
N ILE A 381 0.13 -9.65 -11.81
CA ILE A 381 -0.58 -10.84 -12.29
C ILE A 381 0.40 -11.84 -12.93
N LYS A 382 1.32 -11.35 -13.80
CA LYS A 382 2.37 -12.19 -14.42
C LYS A 382 3.28 -12.87 -13.41
N THR A 383 3.51 -12.23 -12.26
CA THR A 383 4.45 -12.73 -11.24
C THR A 383 3.79 -13.61 -10.19
N ALA A 384 2.46 -13.69 -10.16
CA ALA A 384 1.71 -14.55 -9.24
C ALA A 384 1.96 -16.04 -9.52
N ASP A 385 1.86 -16.88 -8.49
CA ASP A 385 1.97 -18.33 -8.64
C ASP A 385 0.65 -18.95 -9.12
N TYR A 386 -0.48 -18.31 -8.77
CA TYR A 386 -1.82 -18.78 -9.07
C TYR A 386 -2.76 -17.59 -9.32
N ILE A 387 -3.74 -17.78 -10.20
CA ILE A 387 -4.76 -16.77 -10.51
C ILE A 387 -6.14 -17.39 -10.27
N ILE A 388 -7.04 -16.60 -9.72
CA ILE A 388 -8.48 -16.87 -9.66
C ILE A 388 -9.17 -15.70 -10.38
N ASP A 389 -9.68 -15.95 -11.59
CA ASP A 389 -10.28 -14.92 -12.44
C ASP A 389 -11.79 -14.95 -12.31
N MET A 390 -12.37 -13.83 -11.85
CA MET A 390 -13.78 -13.68 -11.57
C MET A 390 -14.50 -12.87 -12.64
N GLY A 391 -15.72 -13.27 -12.97
CA GLY A 391 -16.52 -12.58 -13.97
C GLY A 391 -17.78 -13.34 -14.36
N PRO A 392 -18.19 -13.32 -15.66
CA PRO A 392 -17.54 -12.65 -16.80
C PRO A 392 -17.67 -11.13 -16.80
N GLU A 393 -18.71 -10.58 -16.18
CA GLU A 393 -19.04 -9.17 -16.15
C GLU A 393 -19.10 -8.63 -14.71
N GLY A 394 -19.44 -7.36 -14.53
CA GLY A 394 -19.73 -6.76 -13.25
C GLY A 394 -21.21 -6.89 -12.86
N GLY A 395 -21.53 -6.67 -11.58
CA GLY A 395 -22.89 -6.72 -11.06
C GLY A 395 -23.54 -8.07 -11.22
N ASP A 396 -24.81 -8.11 -11.66
CA ASP A 396 -25.59 -9.36 -11.81
C ASP A 396 -25.03 -10.31 -12.88
N GLY A 397 -24.27 -9.81 -13.84
CA GLY A 397 -23.58 -10.63 -14.85
C GLY A 397 -22.29 -11.30 -14.35
N GLY A 398 -21.82 -10.93 -13.15
CA GLY A 398 -20.61 -11.47 -12.53
C GLY A 398 -20.89 -12.57 -11.52
N GLY A 399 -19.97 -12.72 -10.57
CA GLY A 399 -20.13 -13.57 -9.41
C GLY A 399 -19.77 -15.04 -9.61
N THR A 400 -19.05 -15.36 -10.69
CA THR A 400 -18.56 -16.72 -10.96
C THR A 400 -17.04 -16.74 -11.15
N VAL A 401 -16.41 -17.89 -10.93
CA VAL A 401 -15.01 -18.13 -11.34
C VAL A 401 -15.00 -18.55 -12.80
N ILE A 402 -14.27 -17.78 -13.64
CA ILE A 402 -14.16 -18.05 -15.07
C ILE A 402 -12.97 -18.97 -15.37
N ALA A 403 -11.87 -18.72 -14.68
CA ALA A 403 -10.63 -19.46 -14.84
C ALA A 403 -9.87 -19.48 -13.51
N GLU A 404 -9.15 -20.58 -13.27
CA GLU A 404 -8.21 -20.71 -12.17
C GLU A 404 -7.01 -21.53 -12.61
N GLY A 405 -5.84 -21.26 -12.07
CA GLY A 405 -4.60 -21.94 -12.41
C GLY A 405 -3.39 -21.01 -12.40
N THR A 406 -2.29 -21.47 -12.97
CA THR A 406 -1.12 -20.62 -13.19
C THR A 406 -1.43 -19.52 -14.23
N PRO A 407 -0.68 -18.40 -14.24
CA PRO A 407 -0.85 -17.38 -15.28
C PRO A 407 -0.84 -17.93 -16.71
N GLU A 408 0.01 -18.94 -16.97
CA GLU A 408 0.15 -19.59 -18.27
C GLU A 408 -1.07 -20.46 -18.63
N GLU A 409 -1.77 -21.00 -17.64
CA GLU A 409 -3.00 -21.79 -17.83
C GLU A 409 -4.19 -20.85 -18.07
N VAL A 410 -4.33 -19.81 -17.25
CA VAL A 410 -5.40 -18.80 -17.40
C VAL A 410 -5.28 -18.06 -18.74
N ALA A 411 -4.06 -17.80 -19.23
CA ALA A 411 -3.81 -17.20 -20.54
C ALA A 411 -4.36 -18.00 -21.72
N LYS A 412 -4.70 -19.28 -21.54
CA LYS A 412 -5.31 -20.13 -22.59
C LYS A 412 -6.84 -20.08 -22.59
N VAL A 413 -7.45 -19.52 -21.56
CA VAL A 413 -8.91 -19.50 -21.38
C VAL A 413 -9.51 -18.28 -22.08
N LYS A 414 -10.01 -18.45 -23.30
CA LYS A 414 -10.55 -17.36 -24.16
C LYS A 414 -11.69 -16.53 -23.56
N LYS A 415 -12.38 -17.03 -22.53
CA LYS A 415 -13.45 -16.30 -21.83
C LYS A 415 -12.93 -15.36 -20.75
N SER A 416 -11.67 -15.48 -20.37
CA SER A 416 -11.01 -14.65 -19.38
C SER A 416 -10.54 -13.35 -20.01
N TYR A 417 -10.98 -12.22 -19.49
CA TYR A 417 -10.44 -10.93 -19.91
C TYR A 417 -8.97 -10.79 -19.51
N THR A 418 -8.58 -11.35 -18.38
CA THR A 418 -7.18 -11.42 -17.93
C THR A 418 -6.30 -12.17 -18.94
N CYS A 419 -6.83 -13.20 -19.63
CA CYS A 419 -6.16 -13.89 -20.72
C CYS A 419 -5.87 -12.96 -21.91
N LEU A 420 -6.86 -12.16 -22.32
CA LEU A 420 -6.72 -11.23 -23.44
C LEU A 420 -5.61 -10.21 -23.20
N LEU A 421 -5.44 -9.76 -21.95
CA LEU A 421 -4.43 -8.83 -21.52
C LEU A 421 -3.01 -9.45 -21.55
N TYR A 422 -2.91 -10.68 -21.11
CA TYR A 422 -1.65 -11.42 -21.07
C TYR A 422 -1.12 -11.78 -22.47
N THR A 423 -2.01 -11.95 -23.44
CA THR A 423 -1.67 -12.41 -24.81
C THR A 423 -1.60 -11.31 -25.84
N SER A 424 -2.02 -10.08 -25.52
CA SER A 424 -1.82 -8.93 -26.41
C SER A 424 -0.34 -8.60 -26.51
N PRO A 425 0.27 -8.52 -27.69
CA PRO A 425 1.63 -8.01 -27.81
C PRO A 425 1.65 -6.56 -27.39
N SER A 426 2.41 -6.25 -26.39
CA SER A 426 2.77 -4.87 -25.97
C SER A 426 3.65 -4.20 -27.02
#